data_1c1bbccac08706c864f094046dec2a72
#
_entry.id   1c1bbccac08706c864f094046dec2a72
#
_cell.length_a   1.000
_cell.length_b   1.000
_cell.length_c   1.000
_cell.angle_alpha   90.00
_cell.angle_beta   90.00
_cell.angle_gamma   90.00
#
_symmetry.space_group_name_H-M   'P 1'
#
loop_
_entity.id
_entity.type
_entity.pdbx_description
1 polymer ?
#
loop_
_entity_poly.entity_id
_entity_poly.type
_entity_poly.pdbx_seq_one_letter_code
_entity_poly.pdbx_strand_id
1 'polypeptide(L)'
;PMTVATAPDRDIAYLVRRTIGEVLITVGVVLLLFASWQLWWTDVESNAAARTSIDAFYGNLDDPKNPEKLIRIPRFGKDWVRPLVENTDWYPLTRGVGHYKGTVGPGTVGNFALAGHRTTYGRPFHNIDLMVPGDKIIVETKSTYFVYEMTASEIVAPWNMSVIAPVPDKPGV
;
A
#
# COMPACT_ATOMS: atom_id res chain seq x y z
N PRO A 1 -76.67 -8.65 -18.43
CA PRO A 1 -75.49 -7.84 -18.66
C PRO A 1 -74.32 -8.48 -17.94
N MET A 2 -73.37 -8.98 -18.73
CA MET A 2 -72.09 -9.50 -18.19
C MET A 2 -71.14 -8.30 -17.91
N THR A 3 -70.80 -8.12 -16.69
CA THR A 3 -69.78 -7.13 -16.28
C THR A 3 -68.40 -7.82 -16.40
N VAL A 4 -67.60 -7.37 -17.33
CA VAL A 4 -66.21 -7.80 -17.45
C VAL A 4 -65.45 -7.07 -16.37
N ALA A 5 -64.97 -7.79 -15.34
CA ALA A 5 -64.08 -7.26 -14.36
C ALA A 5 -62.69 -7.17 -15.00
N THR A 6 -62.19 -5.97 -15.16
CA THR A 6 -60.80 -5.74 -15.55
C THR A 6 -59.88 -6.21 -14.43
N ALA A 7 -58.94 -7.10 -14.73
CA ALA A 7 -57.92 -7.53 -13.82
C ALA A 7 -57.04 -6.32 -13.41
N PRO A 8 -56.60 -6.24 -12.15
CA PRO A 8 -56.14 -4.98 -11.58
C PRO A 8 -54.71 -4.62 -11.97
N ASP A 9 -54.46 -3.32 -12.07
CA ASP A 9 -53.13 -2.65 -12.16
C ASP A 9 -52.13 -3.11 -11.11
N ARG A 10 -52.56 -3.92 -10.14
CA ARG A 10 -51.72 -4.46 -9.07
C ARG A 10 -50.57 -5.36 -9.58
N ASP A 11 -50.79 -6.09 -10.64
CA ASP A 11 -49.80 -7.05 -11.17
C ASP A 11 -48.67 -6.34 -11.87
N ILE A 12 -48.93 -5.24 -12.57
CA ILE A 12 -47.92 -4.46 -13.26
C ILE A 12 -47.05 -3.73 -12.23
N ALA A 13 -47.64 -3.09 -11.22
CA ALA A 13 -46.90 -2.41 -10.16
C ALA A 13 -46.03 -3.36 -9.32
N TYR A 14 -46.51 -4.60 -9.09
CA TYR A 14 -45.72 -5.63 -8.42
C TYR A 14 -44.54 -6.08 -9.28
N LEU A 15 -44.77 -6.37 -10.56
CA LEU A 15 -43.72 -6.77 -11.50
C LEU A 15 -42.64 -5.68 -11.62
N VAL A 16 -43.06 -4.42 -11.76
CA VAL A 16 -42.10 -3.27 -11.83
C VAL A 16 -41.25 -3.17 -10.57
N ARG A 17 -41.88 -3.22 -9.38
CA ARG A 17 -41.11 -3.17 -8.11
C ARG A 17 -40.16 -4.36 -7.96
N ARG A 18 -40.58 -5.55 -8.32
CA ARG A 18 -39.77 -6.76 -8.30
C ARG A 18 -38.59 -6.62 -9.25
N THR A 19 -38.83 -6.23 -10.50
CA THR A 19 -37.76 -6.04 -11.49
C THR A 19 -36.74 -4.96 -11.04
N ILE A 20 -37.22 -3.84 -10.51
CA ILE A 20 -36.36 -2.80 -9.96
C ILE A 20 -35.49 -3.37 -8.80
N GLY A 21 -36.11 -4.13 -7.89
CA GLY A 21 -35.38 -4.77 -6.78
C GLY A 21 -34.32 -5.76 -7.27
N GLU A 22 -34.67 -6.61 -8.24
CA GLU A 22 -33.72 -7.56 -8.84
C GLU A 22 -32.55 -6.84 -9.53
N VAL A 23 -32.81 -5.77 -10.27
CA VAL A 23 -31.76 -4.94 -10.91
C VAL A 23 -30.85 -4.27 -9.87
N LEU A 24 -31.45 -3.68 -8.83
CA LEU A 24 -30.66 -3.03 -7.77
C LEU A 24 -29.78 -4.03 -7.02
N ILE A 25 -30.30 -5.23 -6.71
CA ILE A 25 -29.51 -6.30 -6.07
C ILE A 25 -28.37 -6.73 -7.01
N THR A 26 -28.66 -6.95 -8.29
CA THR A 26 -27.65 -7.35 -9.27
C THR A 26 -26.54 -6.30 -9.38
N VAL A 27 -26.91 -5.02 -9.52
CA VAL A 27 -25.95 -3.91 -9.57
C VAL A 27 -25.12 -3.85 -8.27
N GLY A 28 -25.78 -3.99 -7.12
CA GLY A 28 -25.09 -4.01 -5.81
C GLY A 28 -24.06 -5.14 -5.71
N VAL A 29 -24.42 -6.35 -6.11
CA VAL A 29 -23.52 -7.52 -6.13
C VAL A 29 -22.36 -7.28 -7.09
N VAL A 30 -22.62 -6.78 -8.31
CA VAL A 30 -21.57 -6.49 -9.30
C VAL A 30 -20.59 -5.44 -8.76
N LEU A 31 -21.07 -4.38 -8.13
CA LEU A 31 -20.21 -3.35 -7.53
C LEU A 31 -19.36 -3.90 -6.38
N LEU A 32 -19.92 -4.76 -5.52
CA LEU A 32 -19.15 -5.41 -4.45
C LEU A 32 -18.07 -6.35 -5.00
N LEU A 33 -18.39 -7.14 -6.01
CA LEU A 33 -17.43 -8.02 -6.66
C LEU A 33 -16.33 -7.22 -7.36
N PHE A 34 -16.70 -6.12 -8.03
CA PHE A 34 -15.73 -5.23 -8.67
C PHE A 34 -14.78 -4.58 -7.65
N ALA A 35 -15.33 -4.04 -6.55
CA ALA A 35 -14.52 -3.45 -5.48
C ALA A 35 -13.56 -4.48 -4.85
N SER A 36 -14.07 -5.69 -4.57
CA SER A 36 -13.26 -6.78 -4.03
C SER A 36 -12.16 -7.21 -4.99
N TRP A 37 -12.50 -7.36 -6.27
CA TRP A 37 -11.54 -7.68 -7.32
C TRP A 37 -10.46 -6.60 -7.45
N GLN A 38 -10.83 -5.33 -7.46
CA GLN A 38 -9.90 -4.22 -7.62
C GLN A 38 -8.90 -4.15 -6.47
N LEU A 39 -9.36 -4.32 -5.22
CA LEU A 39 -8.47 -4.35 -4.05
C LEU A 39 -7.50 -5.54 -4.10
N TRP A 40 -8.01 -6.72 -4.43
CA TRP A 40 -7.19 -7.93 -4.53
C TRP A 40 -6.20 -7.86 -5.70
N TRP A 41 -6.63 -7.37 -6.85
CA TRP A 41 -5.79 -7.29 -8.05
C TRP A 41 -4.62 -6.34 -7.88
N THR A 42 -4.84 -5.18 -7.26
CA THR A 42 -3.76 -4.22 -6.98
C THR A 42 -2.68 -4.83 -6.08
N ASP A 43 -3.06 -5.65 -5.11
CA ASP A 43 -2.11 -6.35 -4.25
C ASP A 43 -1.32 -7.43 -5.02
N VAL A 44 -1.99 -8.20 -5.89
CA VAL A 44 -1.34 -9.23 -6.72
C VAL A 44 -0.31 -8.59 -7.66
N GLU A 45 -0.69 -7.54 -8.37
CA GLU A 45 0.18 -6.84 -9.32
C GLU A 45 1.39 -6.21 -8.60
N SER A 46 1.15 -5.50 -7.49
CA SER A 46 2.23 -4.86 -6.72
C SER A 46 3.20 -5.87 -6.13
N ASN A 47 2.69 -6.99 -5.60
CA ASN A 47 3.54 -8.05 -5.07
C ASN A 47 4.35 -8.76 -6.17
N ALA A 48 3.77 -8.95 -7.36
CA ALA A 48 4.50 -9.52 -8.51
C ALA A 48 5.62 -8.58 -8.96
N ALA A 49 5.33 -7.28 -9.09
CA ALA A 49 6.32 -6.26 -9.43
C ALA A 49 7.43 -6.17 -8.37
N ALA A 50 7.08 -6.24 -7.08
CA ALA A 50 8.06 -6.25 -6.00
C ALA A 50 8.98 -7.47 -6.09
N ARG A 51 8.45 -8.68 -6.31
CA ARG A 51 9.26 -9.91 -6.49
C ARG A 51 10.22 -9.77 -7.67
N THR A 52 9.73 -9.34 -8.83
CA THR A 52 10.59 -9.11 -10.01
C THR A 52 11.72 -8.12 -9.69
N SER A 53 11.43 -7.07 -8.95
CA SER A 53 12.45 -6.07 -8.54
C SER A 53 13.47 -6.67 -7.56
N ILE A 54 13.04 -7.51 -6.62
CA ILE A 54 13.92 -8.19 -5.66
C ILE A 54 14.81 -9.20 -6.39
N ASP A 55 14.25 -10.00 -7.28
CA ASP A 55 15.00 -10.98 -8.08
C ASP A 55 16.03 -10.26 -8.97
N ALA A 56 15.66 -9.13 -9.56
CA ALA A 56 16.55 -8.30 -10.35
C ALA A 56 17.69 -7.72 -9.51
N PHE A 57 17.42 -7.26 -8.28
CA PHE A 57 18.43 -6.76 -7.36
C PHE A 57 19.54 -7.80 -7.10
N TYR A 58 19.15 -9.06 -6.82
CA TYR A 58 20.12 -10.12 -6.55
C TYR A 58 20.71 -10.76 -7.83
N GLY A 59 19.98 -10.72 -8.95
CA GLY A 59 20.39 -11.33 -10.20
C GLY A 59 21.50 -10.58 -10.95
N ASN A 60 21.44 -9.25 -10.92
CA ASN A 60 22.46 -8.39 -11.54
C ASN A 60 22.56 -7.06 -10.79
N LEU A 61 23.52 -7.01 -9.88
CA LEU A 61 23.77 -5.83 -9.04
C LEU A 61 24.25 -4.60 -9.84
N ASP A 62 24.81 -4.81 -11.02
CA ASP A 62 25.41 -3.73 -11.83
C ASP A 62 24.42 -3.10 -12.82
N ASP A 63 23.22 -3.68 -13.00
CA ASP A 63 22.22 -3.12 -13.90
C ASP A 63 21.60 -1.84 -13.28
N PRO A 64 21.74 -0.67 -13.93
CA PRO A 64 21.19 0.60 -13.43
C PRO A 64 19.66 0.65 -13.42
N LYS A 65 18.97 -0.31 -14.08
CA LYS A 65 17.51 -0.40 -14.08
C LYS A 65 16.96 -1.13 -12.86
N ASN A 66 17.82 -1.86 -12.15
CA ASN A 66 17.44 -2.59 -10.96
C ASN A 66 17.28 -1.62 -9.77
N PRO A 67 16.44 -1.95 -8.77
CA PRO A 67 16.36 -1.16 -7.57
C PRO A 67 17.74 -1.09 -6.91
N GLU A 68 18.10 0.08 -6.43
CA GLU A 68 19.40 0.28 -5.77
C GLU A 68 19.38 -0.20 -4.32
N LYS A 69 18.21 -0.34 -3.74
CA LYS A 69 18.04 -0.60 -2.31
C LYS A 69 16.83 -1.52 -2.05
N LEU A 70 16.95 -2.33 -1.01
CA LEU A 70 15.84 -3.11 -0.44
C LEU A 70 15.66 -2.73 1.03
N ILE A 71 14.45 -2.90 1.55
CA ILE A 71 14.17 -2.74 2.98
C ILE A 71 13.66 -4.06 3.55
N ARG A 72 14.15 -4.43 4.73
CA ARG A 72 13.76 -5.61 5.50
C ARG A 72 13.33 -5.20 6.89
N ILE A 73 12.23 -5.75 7.35
CA ILE A 73 11.74 -5.59 8.73
C ILE A 73 11.43 -6.98 9.28
N PRO A 74 12.33 -7.59 10.06
CA PRO A 74 12.17 -8.96 10.55
C PRO A 74 10.89 -9.17 11.38
N ARG A 75 10.39 -8.12 12.05
CA ARG A 75 9.11 -8.14 12.78
C ARG A 75 7.92 -8.51 11.87
N PHE A 76 7.94 -8.14 10.59
CA PHE A 76 6.87 -8.44 9.63
C PHE A 76 6.95 -9.85 9.06
N GLY A 77 8.04 -10.56 9.31
CA GLY A 77 8.33 -11.93 8.88
C GLY A 77 9.79 -12.08 8.47
N LYS A 78 10.35 -13.28 8.69
CA LYS A 78 11.77 -13.54 8.39
C LYS A 78 12.14 -13.30 6.91
N ASP A 79 11.20 -13.53 6.00
CA ASP A 79 11.40 -13.39 4.56
C ASP A 79 10.78 -12.09 4.01
N TRP A 80 10.32 -11.20 4.90
CA TRP A 80 9.72 -9.95 4.48
C TRP A 80 10.80 -9.01 3.94
N VAL A 81 10.67 -8.66 2.67
CA VAL A 81 11.53 -7.73 1.95
C VAL A 81 10.70 -6.94 0.95
N ARG A 82 11.05 -5.67 0.74
CA ARG A 82 10.43 -4.80 -0.25
C ARG A 82 11.46 -3.97 -0.99
N PRO A 83 11.23 -3.66 -2.28
CA PRO A 83 12.03 -2.67 -2.98
C PRO A 83 11.91 -1.30 -2.29
N LEU A 84 13.04 -0.62 -2.14
CA LEU A 84 13.09 0.77 -1.72
C LEU A 84 13.32 1.61 -2.98
N VAL A 85 12.30 2.39 -3.34
CA VAL A 85 12.27 3.19 -4.56
C VAL A 85 12.50 4.66 -4.24
N GLU A 86 13.10 5.39 -5.15
CA GLU A 86 13.23 6.83 -5.01
C GLU A 86 11.89 7.51 -5.34
N ASN A 87 11.54 8.53 -4.54
CA ASN A 87 10.31 9.28 -4.66
C ASN A 87 9.07 8.64 -4.00
N THR A 88 8.16 9.50 -3.58
CA THR A 88 6.90 9.15 -2.92
C THR A 88 5.68 9.54 -3.76
N ASP A 89 5.87 9.75 -5.07
CA ASP A 89 4.77 9.93 -6.01
C ASP A 89 3.93 8.64 -6.09
N TRP A 90 2.72 8.76 -6.61
CA TRP A 90 1.78 7.64 -6.64
C TRP A 90 2.36 6.37 -7.27
N TYR A 91 2.98 6.47 -8.46
CA TYR A 91 3.46 5.29 -9.18
C TYR A 91 4.63 4.57 -8.48
N PRO A 92 5.68 5.23 -8.00
CA PRO A 92 6.72 4.59 -7.17
C PRO A 92 6.15 3.84 -5.96
N LEU A 93 5.21 4.45 -5.23
CA LEU A 93 4.59 3.85 -4.05
C LEU A 93 3.77 2.59 -4.35
N THR A 94 3.26 2.42 -5.57
CA THR A 94 2.60 1.15 -5.96
C THR A 94 3.56 -0.02 -6.10
N ARG A 95 4.88 0.22 -6.15
CA ARG A 95 5.92 -0.79 -6.40
C ARG A 95 6.73 -1.16 -5.16
N GLY A 96 6.65 -0.40 -4.09
CA GLY A 96 7.44 -0.65 -2.89
C GLY A 96 7.33 0.42 -1.83
N VAL A 97 8.41 0.61 -1.09
CA VAL A 97 8.57 1.68 -0.11
C VAL A 97 9.28 2.84 -0.78
N GLY A 98 8.73 4.04 -0.69
CA GLY A 98 9.27 5.24 -1.32
C GLY A 98 10.15 6.04 -0.36
N HIS A 99 11.28 6.55 -0.86
CA HIS A 99 12.13 7.50 -0.16
C HIS A 99 11.71 8.93 -0.48
N TYR A 100 11.49 9.76 0.53
CA TYR A 100 11.12 11.16 0.33
C TYR A 100 12.27 11.95 -0.30
N LYS A 101 11.99 12.59 -1.43
CA LYS A 101 12.92 13.55 -2.06
C LYS A 101 13.28 14.66 -1.08
N GLY A 102 14.56 15.00 -1.03
CA GLY A 102 15.07 16.06 -0.16
C GLY A 102 15.39 15.62 1.27
N THR A 103 15.14 14.36 1.61
CA THR A 103 15.67 13.75 2.84
C THR A 103 16.98 13.02 2.54
N VAL A 104 17.77 12.73 3.59
CA VAL A 104 19.08 12.09 3.40
C VAL A 104 18.97 10.62 3.02
N GLY A 105 20.02 10.08 2.41
CA GLY A 105 20.12 8.65 2.12
C GLY A 105 20.47 7.82 3.36
N PRO A 106 20.38 6.46 3.24
CA PRO A 106 20.70 5.58 4.36
C PRO A 106 22.15 5.75 4.83
N GLY A 107 22.34 5.71 6.15
CA GLY A 107 23.65 5.86 6.79
C GLY A 107 24.19 7.29 6.87
N THR A 108 23.45 8.27 6.38
CA THR A 108 23.82 9.69 6.48
C THR A 108 23.16 10.32 7.70
N VAL A 109 23.86 11.23 8.37
CA VAL A 109 23.29 12.00 9.48
C VAL A 109 22.13 12.87 8.98
N GLY A 110 20.99 12.76 9.62
CA GLY A 110 19.76 13.47 9.24
C GLY A 110 18.54 12.54 9.17
N ASN A 111 17.45 13.03 8.63
CA ASN A 111 16.21 12.26 8.51
C ASN A 111 16.16 11.50 7.18
N PHE A 112 16.24 10.19 7.23
CA PHE A 112 15.98 9.30 6.11
C PHE A 112 14.52 8.91 6.13
N ALA A 113 13.66 9.70 5.47
CA ALA A 113 12.21 9.53 5.52
C ALA A 113 11.68 8.58 4.44
N LEU A 114 10.88 7.63 4.86
CA LEU A 114 10.28 6.60 4.01
C LEU A 114 8.75 6.62 4.10
N ALA A 115 8.09 6.31 2.99
CA ALA A 115 6.65 6.13 2.92
C ALA A 115 6.26 4.78 2.30
N GLY A 116 5.13 4.24 2.70
CA GLY A 116 4.60 3.01 2.11
C GLY A 116 3.11 2.85 2.38
N HIS A 117 2.43 2.17 1.46
CA HIS A 117 1.01 1.87 1.63
C HIS A 117 0.78 0.90 2.79
N ARG A 118 -0.29 1.13 3.56
CA ARG A 118 -0.70 0.25 4.65
C ARG A 118 -1.76 -0.77 4.23
N THR A 119 -2.69 -0.41 3.35
CA THR A 119 -3.90 -1.18 3.04
C THR A 119 -4.02 -1.63 1.59
N THR A 120 -3.24 -1.05 0.69
CA THR A 120 -3.28 -1.29 -0.76
C THR A 120 -1.89 -1.48 -1.34
N TYR A 121 -1.79 -1.87 -2.61
CA TYR A 121 -0.56 -1.99 -3.38
C TYR A 121 0.53 -2.81 -2.68
N GLY A 122 0.17 -4.06 -2.37
CA GLY A 122 1.07 -5.01 -1.71
C GLY A 122 1.30 -4.73 -0.23
N ARG A 123 0.69 -3.68 0.31
CA ARG A 123 0.61 -3.34 1.74
C ARG A 123 1.95 -3.46 2.49
N PRO A 124 3.01 -2.77 2.03
CA PRO A 124 4.33 -2.93 2.66
C PRO A 124 4.31 -2.62 4.15
N PHE A 125 3.52 -1.66 4.61
CA PHE A 125 3.43 -1.29 6.03
C PHE A 125 2.13 -1.75 6.72
N HIS A 126 1.55 -2.88 6.25
CA HIS A 126 0.34 -3.43 6.87
C HIS A 126 0.50 -3.68 8.37
N ASN A 127 1.63 -4.24 8.77
CA ASN A 127 1.96 -4.66 10.14
C ASN A 127 2.79 -3.62 10.92
N ILE A 128 2.80 -2.35 10.50
CA ILE A 128 3.65 -1.33 11.13
C ILE A 128 3.29 -1.11 12.61
N ASP A 129 2.04 -1.36 12.98
CA ASP A 129 1.54 -1.30 14.34
C ASP A 129 2.03 -2.44 15.25
N LEU A 130 2.60 -3.49 14.69
CA LEU A 130 3.21 -4.59 15.45
C LEU A 130 4.64 -4.30 15.89
N MET A 131 5.26 -3.24 15.37
CA MET A 131 6.62 -2.87 15.73
C MET A 131 6.71 -2.38 17.17
N VAL A 132 7.78 -2.76 17.84
CA VAL A 132 8.08 -2.33 19.20
C VAL A 132 9.50 -1.76 19.28
N PRO A 133 9.81 -0.89 20.26
CA PRO A 133 11.18 -0.40 20.47
C PRO A 133 12.18 -1.53 20.53
N GLY A 134 13.32 -1.38 19.84
CA GLY A 134 14.34 -2.41 19.66
C GLY A 134 14.24 -3.22 18.38
N ASP A 135 13.10 -3.19 17.67
CA ASP A 135 12.96 -3.86 16.37
C ASP A 135 13.89 -3.25 15.33
N LYS A 136 14.40 -4.11 14.46
CA LYS A 136 15.36 -3.70 13.43
C LYS A 136 14.66 -3.40 12.11
N ILE A 137 15.13 -2.33 11.47
CA ILE A 137 14.82 -1.96 10.10
C ILE A 137 16.13 -1.98 9.34
N ILE A 138 16.24 -2.84 8.34
CA ILE A 138 17.50 -3.06 7.62
C ILE A 138 17.32 -2.53 6.20
N VAL A 139 18.17 -1.60 5.81
CA VAL A 139 18.25 -1.12 4.43
C VAL A 139 19.47 -1.77 3.78
N GLU A 140 19.21 -2.60 2.79
CA GLU A 140 20.22 -3.29 2.00
C GLU A 140 20.50 -2.48 0.73
N THR A 141 21.76 -2.20 0.48
CA THR A 141 22.24 -1.60 -0.76
C THR A 141 23.08 -2.63 -1.52
N LYS A 142 23.49 -2.31 -2.72
CA LYS A 142 24.37 -3.20 -3.52
C LYS A 142 25.69 -3.55 -2.84
N SER A 143 26.16 -2.75 -1.90
CA SER A 143 27.48 -2.89 -1.29
C SER A 143 27.48 -3.04 0.24
N THR A 144 26.38 -2.67 0.92
CA THR A 144 26.38 -2.66 2.38
C THR A 144 24.96 -2.69 2.95
N TYR A 145 24.86 -2.88 4.27
CA TYR A 145 23.62 -2.87 5.05
C TYR A 145 23.68 -1.74 6.07
N PHE A 146 22.56 -1.02 6.20
CA PHE A 146 22.33 -0.04 7.26
C PHE A 146 21.24 -0.60 8.18
N VAL A 147 21.55 -0.71 9.46
CA VAL A 147 20.62 -1.26 10.46
C VAL A 147 20.15 -0.14 11.36
N TYR A 148 18.87 0.15 11.30
CA TYR A 148 18.19 1.08 12.17
C TYR A 148 17.45 0.32 13.26
N GLU A 149 17.24 0.97 14.39
CA GLU A 149 16.47 0.44 15.50
C GLU A 149 15.26 1.32 15.75
N MET A 150 14.09 0.71 15.86
CA MET A 150 12.88 1.43 16.22
C MET A 150 12.99 1.96 17.65
N THR A 151 12.76 3.24 17.84
CA THR A 151 12.79 3.90 19.16
C THR A 151 11.40 4.29 19.64
N ALA A 152 10.54 4.75 18.74
CA ALA A 152 9.19 5.20 19.07
C ALA A 152 8.25 5.07 17.86
N SER A 153 6.94 5.11 18.13
CA SER A 153 5.88 5.21 17.12
C SER A 153 4.93 6.33 17.52
N GLU A 154 4.51 7.11 16.54
CA GLU A 154 3.59 8.21 16.75
C GLU A 154 2.55 8.25 15.62
N ILE A 155 1.31 8.61 15.95
CA ILE A 155 0.27 8.89 14.97
C ILE A 155 0.18 10.40 14.82
N VAL A 156 0.50 10.88 13.63
CA VAL A 156 0.51 12.31 13.31
C VAL A 156 -0.63 12.66 12.34
N ALA A 157 -1.04 13.92 12.37
CA ALA A 157 -2.01 14.42 11.40
C ALA A 157 -1.42 14.44 9.98
N PRO A 158 -2.22 14.19 8.93
CA PRO A 158 -1.73 14.12 7.55
C PRO A 158 -1.00 15.38 7.04
N TRP A 159 -1.30 16.52 7.62
CA TRP A 159 -0.66 17.81 7.29
C TRP A 159 0.59 18.12 8.12
N ASN A 160 0.96 17.25 9.05
CA ASN A 160 2.17 17.45 9.84
C ASN A 160 3.40 17.04 9.03
N MET A 161 4.03 18.02 8.38
CA MET A 161 5.21 17.84 7.56
C MET A 161 6.52 17.85 8.37
N SER A 162 6.46 18.12 9.69
CA SER A 162 7.66 18.14 10.55
C SER A 162 8.37 16.78 10.59
N VAL A 163 7.61 15.69 10.46
CA VAL A 163 8.12 14.32 10.49
C VAL A 163 9.06 13.97 9.32
N ILE A 164 8.98 14.71 8.23
CA ILE A 164 9.88 14.57 7.07
C ILE A 164 10.90 15.72 6.97
N ALA A 165 10.95 16.61 7.96
CA ALA A 165 11.96 17.65 8.02
C ALA A 165 13.38 17.04 8.17
N PRO A 166 14.44 17.72 7.72
CA PRO A 166 15.81 17.19 7.76
C PRO A 166 16.26 16.70 9.14
N VAL A 167 15.80 17.33 10.19
CA VAL A 167 16.03 16.93 11.60
C VAL A 167 14.75 17.16 12.37
N PRO A 168 13.84 16.18 12.47
CA PRO A 168 12.61 16.37 13.24
C PRO A 168 12.95 16.53 14.71
N ASP A 169 12.56 17.67 15.28
CA ASP A 169 12.56 18.01 16.71
C ASP A 169 13.89 17.98 17.49
N LYS A 170 15.05 17.74 16.84
CA LYS A 170 16.36 17.79 17.50
C LYS A 170 17.40 18.42 16.59
N PRO A 171 17.65 19.73 16.73
CA PRO A 171 18.80 20.36 16.06
C PRO A 171 20.09 19.71 16.57
N GLY A 172 20.86 19.11 15.67
CA GLY A 172 22.21 18.61 15.96
C GLY A 172 22.37 17.10 16.15
N VAL A 173 21.39 16.31 15.72
CA VAL A 173 21.56 14.84 15.61
C VAL A 173 21.70 14.43 14.17
#